data_80ff0b3ce4c9ed32051c78219c885938
#
_entry.id   80ff0b3ce4c9ed32051c78219c885938
#
_cell.length_a   1.000
_cell.length_b   1.000
_cell.length_c   1.000
_cell.angle_alpha   90.00
_cell.angle_beta   90.00
_cell.angle_gamma   90.00
#
_symmetry.space_group_name_H-M   'P 1'
#
loop_
_entity.id
_entity.type
_entity.pdbx_description
1 polymer ?
#
loop_
_entity_poly.entity_id
_entity_poly.type
_entity_poly.pdbx_seq_one_letter_code
_entity_poly.pdbx_strand_id
1 'polypeptide(L)'
;TPRHPDDLTQHRCINHFLPRTGKIIDWVFAKGSQRIQVSLDGHIALDDENSYVAAAEAGLGIAQIPAFVLKDAMERGSLELVMADWFPEPVPLNLVYPQNRHLSGKIRVFVDWIAELFGEHDGIQLRSTLRRP
;
A
#
# COMPACT_ATOMS: atom_id res chain seq x y z
N THR A 1 4.90 12.26 -16.21
CA THR A 1 3.96 11.69 -15.24
C THR A 1 3.20 10.56 -15.90
N PRO A 2 3.25 9.32 -15.37
CA PRO A 2 2.52 8.18 -15.94
C PRO A 2 1.00 8.38 -15.83
N ARG A 3 0.28 7.87 -16.82
CA ARG A 3 -1.19 7.88 -16.86
C ARG A 3 -1.78 6.47 -16.88
N HIS A 4 -0.96 5.50 -17.23
CA HIS A 4 -1.34 4.09 -17.32
C HIS A 4 -0.28 3.23 -16.61
N PRO A 5 -0.64 2.07 -16.01
CA PRO A 5 0.33 1.19 -15.36
C PRO A 5 1.50 0.76 -16.26
N ASP A 6 1.28 0.56 -17.55
CA ASP A 6 2.35 0.19 -18.49
C ASP A 6 3.39 1.30 -18.68
N ASP A 7 3.02 2.56 -18.45
CA ASP A 7 3.95 3.69 -18.54
C ASP A 7 5.07 3.58 -17.49
N LEU A 8 4.81 2.86 -16.38
CA LEU A 8 5.76 2.69 -15.28
C LEU A 8 7.07 2.03 -15.73
N THR A 9 7.04 1.24 -16.78
CA THR A 9 8.24 0.63 -17.37
C THR A 9 9.24 1.66 -17.92
N GLN A 10 8.77 2.88 -18.18
CA GLN A 10 9.59 4.00 -18.67
C GLN A 10 9.96 5.00 -17.56
N HIS A 11 9.59 4.71 -16.33
CA HIS A 11 9.85 5.53 -15.16
C HIS A 11 10.77 4.82 -14.16
N ARG A 12 11.47 5.60 -13.36
CA ARG A 12 12.17 5.04 -12.21
C ARG A 12 11.14 4.64 -11.16
N CYS A 13 11.14 3.37 -10.78
CA CYS A 13 10.27 2.84 -9.75
C CYS A 13 11.10 2.28 -8.60
N ILE A 14 10.60 2.44 -7.39
CA ILE A 14 11.17 1.86 -6.18
C ILE A 14 10.38 0.60 -5.89
N ASN A 15 11.04 -0.55 -5.88
CA ASN A 15 10.39 -1.83 -5.64
C ASN A 15 10.40 -2.21 -4.16
N HIS A 16 9.43 -3.02 -3.78
CA HIS A 16 9.43 -3.70 -2.50
C HIS A 16 9.81 -5.17 -2.70
N PHE A 17 10.67 -5.72 -1.85
CA PHE A 17 11.02 -7.13 -1.90
C PHE A 17 10.68 -7.85 -0.60
N LEU A 18 10.44 -9.16 -0.71
CA LEU A 18 10.20 -10.03 0.43
C LEU A 18 11.53 -10.43 1.08
N PRO A 19 11.81 -10.06 2.35
CA PRO A 19 13.13 -10.31 2.99
C PRO A 19 13.53 -11.78 2.99
N ARG A 20 12.56 -12.70 3.13
CA ARG A 20 12.82 -14.14 3.20
C ARG A 20 13.27 -14.77 1.88
N THR A 21 12.86 -14.21 0.76
CA THR A 21 13.06 -14.79 -0.57
C THR A 21 13.85 -13.90 -1.52
N GLY A 22 14.00 -12.62 -1.19
CA GLY A 22 14.54 -11.60 -2.09
C GLY A 22 13.66 -11.32 -3.30
N LYS A 23 12.45 -11.91 -3.36
CA LYS A 23 11.54 -11.76 -4.49
C LYS A 23 10.95 -10.34 -4.50
N ILE A 24 11.09 -9.63 -5.60
CA ILE A 24 10.42 -8.37 -5.86
C ILE A 24 8.93 -8.63 -6.02
N ILE A 25 8.11 -7.76 -5.42
CA ILE A 25 6.66 -7.83 -5.49
C ILE A 25 6.19 -7.08 -6.73
N ASP A 26 5.47 -7.78 -7.61
CA ASP A 26 4.85 -7.15 -8.77
C ASP A 26 3.75 -6.18 -8.33
N TRP A 27 3.62 -5.08 -9.05
CA TRP A 27 2.57 -4.13 -8.79
C TRP A 27 1.28 -4.52 -9.50
N VAL A 28 0.19 -4.50 -8.79
CA VAL A 28 -1.12 -4.83 -9.33
C VAL A 28 -2.03 -3.61 -9.24
N PHE A 29 -2.67 -3.28 -10.35
CA PHE A 29 -3.59 -2.16 -10.45
C PHE A 29 -4.95 -2.63 -10.96
N ALA A 30 -6.01 -1.98 -10.49
CA ALA A 30 -7.38 -2.20 -10.92
C ALA A 30 -8.07 -0.88 -11.28
N LYS A 31 -8.84 -0.89 -12.36
CA LYS A 31 -9.71 0.20 -12.78
C LYS A 31 -11.01 -0.39 -13.36
N GLY A 32 -12.12 -0.28 -12.63
CA GLY A 32 -13.36 -0.96 -12.99
C GLY A 32 -13.17 -2.47 -13.04
N SER A 33 -13.41 -3.09 -14.20
CA SER A 33 -13.18 -4.52 -14.43
C SER A 33 -11.77 -4.86 -14.93
N GLN A 34 -10.96 -3.86 -15.22
CA GLN A 34 -9.60 -4.07 -15.70
C GLN A 34 -8.66 -4.34 -14.52
N ARG A 35 -7.77 -5.31 -14.70
CA ARG A 35 -6.69 -5.65 -13.77
C ARG A 35 -5.40 -5.79 -14.54
N ILE A 36 -4.38 -5.04 -14.15
CA ILE A 36 -3.06 -5.03 -14.79
C ILE A 36 -2.01 -5.34 -13.73
N GLN A 37 -1.14 -6.28 -14.03
CA GLN A 37 0.04 -6.61 -13.23
C GLN A 37 1.27 -6.14 -13.98
N VAL A 38 2.13 -5.39 -13.32
CA VAL A 38 3.37 -4.86 -13.88
C VAL A 38 4.54 -5.39 -13.07
N SER A 39 5.45 -6.07 -13.74
CA SER A 39 6.76 -6.45 -13.20
C SER A 39 7.75 -5.36 -13.55
N LEU A 40 8.35 -4.74 -12.56
CA LEU A 40 9.22 -3.60 -12.74
C LEU A 40 10.67 -3.98 -12.41
N ASP A 41 11.56 -3.73 -13.35
CA ASP A 41 13.00 -3.77 -13.12
C ASP A 41 13.44 -2.46 -12.44
N GLY A 42 13.11 -2.32 -11.14
CA GLY A 42 13.43 -1.12 -10.38
C GLY A 42 14.93 -1.01 -10.10
N HIS A 43 15.44 0.22 -10.15
CA HIS A 43 16.84 0.49 -9.78
C HIS A 43 17.10 0.33 -8.28
N ILE A 44 16.04 0.38 -7.47
CA ILE A 44 16.07 0.27 -6.01
C ILE A 44 14.99 -0.70 -5.58
N ALA A 45 15.33 -1.59 -4.66
CA ALA A 45 14.38 -2.45 -3.98
C ALA A 45 14.63 -2.38 -2.47
N LEU A 46 13.58 -2.17 -1.69
CA LEU A 46 13.61 -2.00 -0.25
C LEU A 46 12.61 -2.94 0.42
N ASP A 47 12.85 -3.29 1.67
CA ASP A 47 11.98 -4.17 2.47
C ASP A 47 11.42 -3.48 3.73
N ASP A 48 11.89 -2.27 3.98
CA ASP A 48 11.45 -1.44 5.11
C ASP A 48 10.56 -0.28 4.63
N GLU A 49 9.39 -0.15 5.23
CA GLU A 49 8.38 0.83 4.83
C GLU A 49 8.86 2.28 4.98
N ASN A 50 9.58 2.61 6.05
CA ASN A 50 10.07 3.98 6.28
C ASN A 50 11.13 4.36 5.25
N SER A 51 12.03 3.42 4.95
CA SER A 51 13.04 3.60 3.90
C SER A 51 12.40 3.75 2.53
N TYR A 52 11.30 3.04 2.28
CA TYR A 52 10.55 3.08 1.03
C TYR A 52 9.89 4.46 0.81
N VAL A 53 9.25 5.00 1.86
CA VAL A 53 8.68 6.36 1.85
C VAL A 53 9.77 7.41 1.70
N ALA A 54 10.85 7.32 2.48
CA ALA A 54 11.95 8.27 2.43
C ALA A 54 12.62 8.32 1.04
N ALA A 55 12.75 7.17 0.38
CA ALA A 55 13.28 7.08 -0.98
C ALA A 55 12.37 7.80 -1.99
N ALA A 56 11.04 7.66 -1.85
CA ALA A 56 10.07 8.36 -2.68
C ALA A 56 10.12 9.88 -2.44
N GLU A 57 10.15 10.33 -1.18
CA GLU A 57 10.27 11.75 -0.82
C GLU A 57 11.60 12.36 -1.29
N ALA A 58 12.67 11.57 -1.34
CA ALA A 58 13.95 11.98 -1.92
C ALA A 58 13.94 12.03 -3.46
N GLY A 59 12.83 11.74 -4.11
CA GLY A 59 12.69 11.79 -5.57
C GLY A 59 13.39 10.66 -6.32
N LEU A 60 13.68 9.53 -5.66
CA LEU A 60 14.38 8.41 -6.28
C LEU A 60 13.50 7.64 -7.27
N GLY A 61 12.17 7.80 -7.20
CA GLY A 61 11.26 7.17 -8.14
C GLY A 61 9.82 7.15 -7.68
N ILE A 62 8.97 6.48 -8.45
CA ILE A 62 7.58 6.22 -8.12
C ILE A 62 7.52 5.01 -7.18
N ALA A 63 6.66 5.08 -6.18
CA ALA A 63 6.47 4.02 -5.20
C ALA A 63 4.99 3.68 -5.03
N GLN A 64 4.68 2.42 -4.76
CA GLN A 64 3.33 1.98 -4.42
C GLN A 64 3.23 1.83 -2.89
N ILE A 65 2.75 2.86 -2.22
CA ILE A 65 2.77 2.97 -0.76
C ILE A 65 1.34 2.89 -0.22
N PRO A 66 1.11 2.19 0.91
CA PRO A 66 -0.18 2.18 1.57
C PRO A 66 -0.61 3.59 1.97
N ALA A 67 -1.85 3.91 1.72
CA ALA A 67 -2.33 5.28 1.84
C ALA A 67 -2.37 5.80 3.29
N PHE A 68 -2.52 4.92 4.30
CA PHE A 68 -2.44 5.35 5.70
C PHE A 68 -1.04 5.86 6.09
N VAL A 69 0.00 5.48 5.33
CA VAL A 69 1.37 5.98 5.48
C VAL A 69 1.58 7.31 4.75
N LEU A 70 0.82 7.53 3.67
CA LEU A 70 1.02 8.68 2.77
C LEU A 70 0.41 9.98 3.27
N LYS A 71 -0.55 9.94 4.20
CA LYS A 71 -1.36 11.10 4.58
C LYS A 71 -0.49 12.33 4.88
N ASP A 72 0.47 12.19 5.76
CA ASP A 72 1.33 13.30 6.18
C ASP A 72 2.22 13.82 5.04
N ALA A 73 2.75 12.93 4.21
CA ALA A 73 3.58 13.30 3.07
C ALA A 73 2.80 14.05 1.98
N MET A 74 1.55 13.63 1.74
CA MET A 74 0.64 14.31 0.82
C MET A 74 0.23 15.69 1.34
N GLU A 75 -0.08 15.80 2.64
CA GLU A 75 -0.45 17.08 3.27
C GLU A 75 0.72 18.08 3.26
N ARG A 76 1.95 17.61 3.42
CA ARG A 76 3.16 18.43 3.30
C ARG A 76 3.54 18.76 1.84
N GLY A 77 2.93 18.11 0.87
CA GLY A 77 3.27 18.26 -0.55
C GLY A 77 4.63 17.65 -0.93
N SER A 78 5.20 16.75 -0.10
CA SER A 78 6.46 16.04 -0.42
C SER A 78 6.26 14.90 -1.40
N LEU A 79 5.04 14.38 -1.50
CA LEU A 79 4.62 13.39 -2.47
C LEU A 79 3.35 13.83 -3.20
N GLU A 80 3.20 13.41 -4.44
CA GLU A 80 1.97 13.58 -5.22
C GLU A 80 1.44 12.24 -5.71
N LEU A 81 0.11 12.13 -5.82
CA LEU A 81 -0.54 10.95 -6.34
C LEU A 81 -0.50 10.97 -7.87
N VAL A 82 0.01 9.92 -8.47
CA VAL A 82 -0.05 9.68 -9.91
C VAL A 82 -1.04 8.55 -10.23
N MET A 83 -1.62 8.56 -11.42
CA MET A 83 -2.58 7.53 -11.87
C MET A 83 -3.77 7.35 -10.91
N ALA A 84 -4.38 8.43 -10.45
CA ALA A 84 -5.45 8.43 -9.44
C ALA A 84 -6.68 7.55 -9.78
N ASP A 85 -6.85 7.18 -11.05
CA ASP A 85 -7.91 6.27 -11.51
C ASP A 85 -7.56 4.78 -11.37
N TRP A 86 -6.28 4.47 -11.12
CA TRP A 86 -5.77 3.11 -10.99
C TRP A 86 -5.49 2.80 -9.53
N PHE A 87 -6.24 1.89 -8.96
CA PHE A 87 -6.10 1.52 -7.55
C PHE A 87 -5.23 0.28 -7.40
N PRO A 88 -4.34 0.24 -6.41
CA PRO A 88 -3.66 -1.00 -6.04
C PRO A 88 -4.68 -2.03 -5.55
N GLU A 89 -4.34 -3.31 -5.69
CA GLU A 89 -5.17 -4.39 -5.15
C GLU A 89 -5.22 -4.27 -3.62
N PRO A 90 -6.40 -4.34 -3.00
CA PRO A 90 -6.49 -4.28 -1.55
C PRO A 90 -5.72 -5.41 -0.88
N VAL A 91 -4.87 -5.08 0.07
CA VAL A 91 -4.18 -6.08 0.90
C VAL A 91 -5.04 -6.37 2.12
N PRO A 92 -5.46 -7.63 2.35
CA PRO A 92 -6.26 -7.95 3.51
C PRO A 92 -5.43 -7.83 4.79
N LEU A 93 -5.95 -7.11 5.77
CA LEU A 93 -5.40 -7.09 7.12
C LEU A 93 -6.03 -8.22 7.94
N ASN A 94 -5.22 -9.12 8.44
CA ASN A 94 -5.68 -10.28 9.19
C ASN A 94 -5.18 -10.23 10.64
N LEU A 95 -6.09 -10.43 11.57
CA LEU A 95 -5.74 -10.65 12.98
C LEU A 95 -5.57 -12.16 13.22
N VAL A 96 -4.37 -12.57 13.62
CA VAL A 96 -4.04 -13.96 13.88
C VAL A 96 -3.86 -14.18 15.39
N TYR A 97 -4.54 -15.17 15.94
CA TYR A 97 -4.42 -15.56 17.34
C TYR A 97 -4.42 -17.09 17.49
N PRO A 98 -3.82 -17.66 18.57
CA PRO A 98 -3.78 -19.08 18.80
C PRO A 98 -5.19 -19.70 18.90
N GLN A 99 -5.43 -20.80 18.22
CA GLN A 99 -6.68 -21.57 18.35
C GLN A 99 -6.68 -22.34 19.68
N ASN A 100 -7.14 -21.70 20.74
CA ASN A 100 -7.46 -22.39 21.99
C ASN A 100 -8.93 -22.75 22.02
N ARG A 101 -9.28 -23.89 22.64
CA ARG A 101 -10.67 -24.37 22.77
C ARG A 101 -11.63 -23.36 23.39
N HIS A 102 -11.10 -22.40 24.15
CA HIS A 102 -11.86 -21.29 24.72
C HIS A 102 -11.09 -19.97 24.48
N LEU A 103 -11.58 -19.13 23.58
CA LEU A 103 -11.13 -17.75 23.53
C LEU A 103 -11.41 -17.10 24.89
N SER A 104 -10.38 -16.59 25.54
CA SER A 104 -10.59 -15.82 26.77
C SER A 104 -11.42 -14.55 26.43
N GLY A 105 -12.27 -14.11 27.36
CA GLY A 105 -13.08 -12.92 27.14
C GLY A 105 -12.24 -11.69 26.76
N LYS A 106 -11.00 -11.62 27.26
CA LYS A 106 -10.04 -10.54 26.94
C LYS A 106 -9.63 -10.54 25.48
N ILE A 107 -9.37 -11.71 24.90
CA ILE A 107 -8.99 -11.83 23.48
C ILE A 107 -10.18 -11.45 22.61
N ARG A 108 -11.39 -11.88 22.97
CA ARG A 108 -12.60 -11.53 22.22
C ARG A 108 -12.83 -10.01 22.18
N VAL A 109 -12.79 -9.35 23.34
CA VAL A 109 -12.94 -7.89 23.43
C VAL A 109 -11.88 -7.16 22.61
N PHE A 110 -10.63 -7.64 22.66
CA PHE A 110 -9.54 -7.06 21.85
C PHE A 110 -9.77 -7.24 20.35
N VAL A 111 -10.19 -8.44 19.92
CA VAL A 111 -10.50 -8.71 18.50
C VAL A 111 -11.62 -7.81 18.01
N ASP A 112 -12.72 -7.70 18.77
CA ASP A 112 -13.87 -6.87 18.43
C ASP A 112 -13.47 -5.39 18.33
N TRP A 113 -12.70 -4.90 19.32
CA TRP A 113 -12.19 -3.53 19.32
C TRP A 113 -11.28 -3.22 18.13
N ILE A 114 -10.35 -4.13 17.79
CA ILE A 114 -9.47 -3.96 16.62
C ILE A 114 -10.29 -3.99 15.33
N ALA A 115 -11.26 -4.90 15.21
CA ALA A 115 -12.12 -4.97 14.03
C ALA A 115 -12.93 -3.67 13.82
N GLU A 116 -13.45 -3.10 14.89
CA GLU A 116 -14.16 -1.81 14.88
C GLU A 116 -13.20 -0.67 14.50
N LEU A 117 -12.05 -0.56 15.18
CA LEU A 117 -11.04 0.47 14.95
C LEU A 117 -10.57 0.50 13.47
N PHE A 118 -10.28 -0.66 12.91
CA PHE A 118 -9.83 -0.75 11.51
C PHE A 118 -10.98 -0.68 10.52
N GLY A 119 -12.19 -1.07 10.91
CA GLY A 119 -13.39 -0.94 10.09
C GLY A 119 -13.80 0.51 9.86
N GLU A 120 -13.55 1.38 10.83
CA GLU A 120 -13.88 2.81 10.79
C GLU A 120 -12.72 3.71 10.33
N HIS A 121 -11.51 3.16 10.22
CA HIS A 121 -10.33 3.96 9.90
C HIS A 121 -10.27 4.35 8.42
N ASP A 122 -10.58 5.62 8.12
CA ASP A 122 -10.61 6.18 6.75
C ASP A 122 -9.33 5.90 5.95
N GLY A 123 -8.17 5.93 6.58
CA GLY A 123 -6.89 5.63 5.96
C GLY A 123 -6.75 4.19 5.46
N ILE A 124 -7.50 3.25 6.03
CA ILE A 124 -7.49 1.83 5.66
C ILE A 124 -8.60 1.53 4.65
N GLN A 125 -9.74 2.23 4.76
CA GLN A 125 -10.89 2.09 3.85
C GLN A 125 -10.79 2.93 2.56
N LEU A 126 -9.68 3.33 2.17
CA LEU A 126 -9.18 4.38 1.29
C LEU A 126 -9.74 4.54 -0.11
N ARG A 127 -10.86 3.98 -0.45
CA ARG A 127 -11.53 4.30 -1.72
C ARG A 127 -12.21 5.68 -1.73
N SER A 128 -12.43 6.28 -0.57
CA SER A 128 -13.17 7.54 -0.45
C SER A 128 -12.30 8.79 -0.31
N THR A 129 -11.09 8.68 0.24
CA THR A 129 -10.31 9.85 0.66
C THR A 129 -9.42 10.43 -0.45
N LEU A 130 -8.99 9.63 -1.43
CA LEU A 130 -8.16 10.09 -2.54
C LEU A 130 -8.95 10.72 -3.71
N ARG A 131 -10.27 10.82 -3.60
CA ARG A 131 -11.15 11.42 -4.62
C ARG A 131 -11.53 12.87 -4.36
N ARG A 132 -10.76 13.66 -3.65
CA ARG A 132 -11.06 15.09 -3.55
C ARG A 132 -10.16 15.90 -4.46
N PRO A 133 -10.79 16.76 -5.33
CA PRO A 133 -10.11 17.69 -6.19
C PRO A 133 -9.40 18.75 -5.40
#